data_a8b50618ee23f9da1c67427aa962f175
#
_entry.id   a8b50618ee23f9da1c67427aa962f175
#
_cell.length_a   1.000
_cell.length_b   1.000
_cell.length_c   1.000
_cell.angle_alpha   90.00
_cell.angle_beta   90.00
_cell.angle_gamma   90.00
#
_symmetry.space_group_name_H-M   'P 1'
#
loop_
_entity.id
_entity.type
_entity.pdbx_description
1 polymer ?
#
loop_
_entity_poly.entity_id
_entity_poly.type
_entity_poly.pdbx_seq_one_letter_code
_entity_poly.pdbx_strand_id
1 'polypeptide(L)'
;MREEVKRQTREATVSLLQVARLKPGQILVLGCSTSEVLGHRIGSASNVGIAQAILEGIEEALKGTGVHLAVQCCEHLNRALVVEEETAEKYGLTEVTVLPVPHAGGAAAATALRRFKHPVVVESIQAHAGIDIGDTLIGMHLRPVAVPVRSEIKRIGQANLVMARTRPKLIGGKRAVYAWDEVEERFGKSAPPAEESPGKC
;
A
#
# COMPACT_ATOMS: atom_id res chain seq x y z
N MET A 1 -8.44 -21.93 1.03
CA MET A 1 -7.42 -20.92 0.66
C MET A 1 -8.05 -19.58 0.23
N ARG A 2 -8.87 -19.49 -0.84
CA ARG A 2 -9.46 -18.21 -1.30
C ARG A 2 -10.26 -17.49 -0.21
N GLU A 3 -11.17 -18.17 0.46
CA GLU A 3 -11.95 -17.60 1.56
C GLU A 3 -11.08 -17.07 2.70
N GLU A 4 -10.01 -17.77 3.01
CA GLU A 4 -9.06 -17.34 4.05
C GLU A 4 -8.30 -16.07 3.61
N VAL A 5 -7.81 -16.02 2.37
CA VAL A 5 -7.18 -14.83 1.78
C VAL A 5 -8.14 -13.64 1.79
N LYS A 6 -9.40 -13.85 1.39
CA LYS A 6 -10.44 -12.82 1.43
C LYS A 6 -10.68 -12.30 2.85
N ARG A 7 -10.83 -13.21 3.81
CA ARG A 7 -11.02 -12.87 5.23
C ARG A 7 -9.85 -12.06 5.77
N GLN A 8 -8.61 -12.55 5.60
CA GLN A 8 -7.40 -11.87 6.07
C GLN A 8 -7.29 -10.47 5.46
N THR A 9 -7.54 -10.34 4.14
CA THR A 9 -7.47 -9.05 3.44
C THR A 9 -8.53 -8.08 3.97
N ARG A 10 -9.75 -8.55 4.18
CA ARG A 10 -10.82 -7.74 4.76
C ARG A 10 -10.45 -7.23 6.16
N GLU A 11 -10.00 -8.12 7.03
CA GLU A 11 -9.62 -7.77 8.42
C GLU A 11 -8.45 -6.78 8.45
N ALA A 12 -7.42 -6.99 7.63
CA ALA A 12 -6.30 -6.07 7.49
C ALA A 12 -6.76 -4.68 7.00
N THR A 13 -7.65 -4.65 6.00
CA THR A 13 -8.20 -3.40 5.46
C THR A 13 -9.02 -2.66 6.51
N VAL A 14 -9.90 -3.35 7.25
CA VAL A 14 -10.67 -2.76 8.36
C VAL A 14 -9.74 -2.16 9.41
N SER A 15 -8.70 -2.89 9.82
CA SER A 15 -7.69 -2.42 10.76
C SER A 15 -7.00 -1.14 10.27
N LEU A 16 -6.63 -1.10 8.98
CA LEU A 16 -6.03 0.08 8.38
C LEU A 16 -6.99 1.28 8.39
N LEU A 17 -8.24 1.08 8.01
CA LEU A 17 -9.26 2.14 7.96
C LEU A 17 -9.49 2.78 9.34
N GLN A 18 -9.52 1.99 10.40
CA GLN A 18 -9.66 2.47 11.79
C GLN A 18 -8.52 3.42 12.19
N VAL A 19 -7.28 3.08 11.81
CA VAL A 19 -6.08 3.88 12.15
C VAL A 19 -5.89 5.06 11.21
N ALA A 20 -6.13 4.86 9.90
CA ALA A 20 -5.94 5.88 8.87
C ALA A 20 -7.04 6.95 8.89
N ARG A 21 -8.25 6.60 9.37
CA ARG A 21 -9.42 7.49 9.43
C ARG A 21 -9.69 8.18 8.09
N LEU A 22 -9.67 7.38 7.03
CA LEU A 22 -9.92 7.90 5.68
C LEU A 22 -11.31 8.52 5.57
N LYS A 23 -11.38 9.63 4.84
CA LYS A 23 -12.63 10.33 4.53
C LYS A 23 -13.17 9.86 3.17
N PRO A 24 -14.49 10.00 2.94
CA PRO A 24 -15.05 9.77 1.61
C PRO A 24 -14.29 10.53 0.53
N GLY A 25 -14.05 9.87 -0.58
CA GLY A 25 -13.30 10.40 -1.71
C GLY A 25 -11.79 10.35 -1.58
N GLN A 26 -11.23 9.89 -0.47
CA GLN A 26 -9.78 9.64 -0.36
C GLN A 26 -9.39 8.32 -1.04
N ILE A 27 -8.11 8.18 -1.38
CA ILE A 27 -7.61 7.03 -2.12
C ILE A 27 -6.86 6.07 -1.19
N LEU A 28 -7.23 4.78 -1.27
CA LEU A 28 -6.46 3.63 -0.78
C LEU A 28 -5.75 2.98 -1.96
N VAL A 29 -4.42 2.79 -1.91
CA VAL A 29 -3.68 2.06 -2.93
C VAL A 29 -3.43 0.62 -2.50
N LEU A 30 -3.62 -0.31 -3.43
CA LEU A 30 -3.25 -1.72 -3.31
C LEU A 30 -2.07 -2.04 -4.23
N GLY A 31 -0.97 -2.52 -3.65
CA GLY A 31 0.05 -3.30 -4.35
C GLY A 31 -0.09 -4.77 -3.98
N CYS A 32 0.00 -5.67 -4.95
CA CYS A 32 -0.24 -7.09 -4.67
C CYS A 32 0.54 -8.02 -5.60
N SER A 33 1.23 -8.99 -5.00
CA SER A 33 1.77 -10.16 -5.68
C SER A 33 0.97 -11.41 -5.31
N THR A 34 0.13 -11.90 -6.22
CA THR A 34 -0.61 -13.15 -6.02
C THR A 34 0.31 -14.37 -5.98
N SER A 35 1.50 -14.29 -6.58
CA SER A 35 2.53 -15.33 -6.49
C SER A 35 3.05 -15.48 -5.06
N GLU A 36 3.40 -14.37 -4.40
CA GLU A 36 3.85 -14.36 -3.01
C GLU A 36 2.76 -14.89 -2.05
N VAL A 37 1.49 -14.57 -2.31
CA VAL A 37 0.35 -15.11 -1.54
C VAL A 37 0.31 -16.64 -1.59
N LEU A 38 0.71 -17.23 -2.71
CA LEU A 38 0.81 -18.67 -2.91
C LEU A 38 2.15 -19.28 -2.46
N GLY A 39 3.09 -18.48 -1.94
CA GLY A 39 4.41 -18.92 -1.54
C GLY A 39 5.40 -19.08 -2.70
N HIS A 40 5.12 -18.46 -3.85
CA HIS A 40 6.00 -18.43 -5.01
C HIS A 40 6.65 -17.06 -5.18
N ARG A 41 7.83 -17.03 -5.80
CA ARG A 41 8.52 -15.79 -6.12
C ARG A 41 7.60 -14.84 -6.92
N ILE A 42 7.68 -13.54 -6.63
CA ILE A 42 6.92 -12.48 -7.31
C ILE A 42 6.97 -12.65 -8.84
N GLY A 43 5.80 -12.53 -9.47
CA GLY A 43 5.65 -12.63 -10.93
C GLY A 43 5.69 -14.04 -11.52
N SER A 44 6.01 -15.10 -10.75
CA SER A 44 6.21 -16.46 -11.27
C SER A 44 4.92 -17.31 -11.38
N ALA A 45 3.88 -16.99 -10.60
CA ALA A 45 2.63 -17.77 -10.53
C ALA A 45 1.40 -16.86 -10.40
N SER A 46 1.19 -16.00 -11.40
CA SER A 46 0.06 -15.06 -11.42
C SER A 46 -1.28 -15.81 -11.30
N ASN A 47 -2.15 -15.43 -10.36
CA ASN A 47 -3.38 -16.14 -10.06
C ASN A 47 -4.57 -15.19 -9.93
N VAL A 48 -5.47 -15.23 -10.93
CA VAL A 48 -6.67 -14.40 -10.98
C VAL A 48 -7.64 -14.71 -9.83
N GLY A 49 -7.78 -16.00 -9.44
CA GLY A 49 -8.69 -16.37 -8.35
C GLY A 49 -8.25 -15.86 -6.98
N ILE A 50 -6.93 -15.75 -6.73
CA ILE A 50 -6.38 -15.10 -5.54
C ILE A 50 -6.58 -13.59 -5.62
N ALA A 51 -6.34 -12.97 -6.79
CA ALA A 51 -6.60 -11.55 -7.00
C ALA A 51 -8.06 -11.17 -6.73
N GLN A 52 -9.01 -11.99 -7.21
CA GLN A 52 -10.44 -11.81 -6.93
C GLN A 52 -10.73 -11.83 -5.43
N ALA A 53 -10.21 -12.83 -4.70
CA ALA A 53 -10.42 -12.94 -3.26
C ALA A 53 -9.88 -11.71 -2.49
N ILE A 54 -8.71 -11.21 -2.89
CA ILE A 54 -8.11 -10.00 -2.30
C ILE A 54 -8.98 -8.77 -2.56
N LEU A 55 -9.38 -8.55 -3.82
CA LEU A 55 -10.22 -7.40 -4.18
C LEU A 55 -11.58 -7.45 -3.49
N GLU A 56 -12.22 -8.61 -3.43
CA GLU A 56 -13.48 -8.80 -2.70
C GLU A 56 -13.33 -8.46 -1.21
N GLY A 57 -12.24 -8.89 -0.55
CA GLY A 57 -11.98 -8.55 0.84
C GLY A 57 -11.81 -7.05 1.07
N ILE A 58 -11.13 -6.35 0.15
CA ILE A 58 -10.97 -4.89 0.21
C ILE A 58 -12.30 -4.19 -0.05
N GLU A 59 -13.02 -4.57 -1.11
CA GLU A 59 -14.31 -3.97 -1.48
C GLU A 59 -15.35 -4.09 -0.36
N GLU A 60 -15.41 -5.27 0.31
CA GLU A 60 -16.26 -5.45 1.49
C GLU A 60 -15.91 -4.49 2.64
N ALA A 61 -14.62 -4.30 2.89
CA ALA A 61 -14.17 -3.37 3.93
C ALA A 61 -14.41 -1.89 3.56
N LEU A 62 -14.35 -1.55 2.27
CA LEU A 62 -14.59 -0.20 1.77
C LEU A 62 -16.07 0.14 1.59
N LYS A 63 -16.95 -0.86 1.65
CA LYS A 63 -18.39 -0.66 1.41
C LYS A 63 -18.98 0.43 2.32
N GLY A 64 -19.60 1.44 1.73
CA GLY A 64 -20.22 2.55 2.45
C GLY A 64 -19.25 3.61 2.99
N THR A 65 -17.94 3.47 2.79
CA THR A 65 -16.94 4.45 3.26
C THR A 65 -16.73 5.62 2.30
N GLY A 66 -17.06 5.46 1.03
CA GLY A 66 -16.76 6.42 -0.04
C GLY A 66 -15.27 6.57 -0.35
N VAL A 67 -14.42 5.64 0.10
CA VAL A 67 -12.98 5.61 -0.20
C VAL A 67 -12.78 4.98 -1.58
N HIS A 68 -11.98 5.62 -2.42
CA HIS A 68 -11.61 5.13 -3.75
C HIS A 68 -10.48 4.11 -3.65
N LEU A 69 -10.54 3.06 -4.44
CA LEU A 69 -9.48 2.06 -4.57
C LEU A 69 -8.65 2.32 -5.82
N ALA A 70 -7.32 2.30 -5.67
CA ALA A 70 -6.36 2.30 -6.77
C ALA A 70 -5.54 1.01 -6.71
N VAL A 71 -5.38 0.31 -7.84
CA VAL A 71 -4.67 -0.98 -7.90
C VAL A 71 -3.45 -0.86 -8.78
N GLN A 72 -2.28 -1.07 -8.17
CA GLN A 72 -0.97 -0.93 -8.82
C GLN A 72 -0.74 -2.05 -9.84
N CYS A 73 -0.22 -1.67 -11.00
CA CYS A 73 0.38 -2.58 -11.98
C CYS A 73 1.82 -2.96 -11.59
N CYS A 74 2.39 -3.98 -12.27
CA CYS A 74 3.78 -4.34 -12.09
C CYS A 74 4.73 -3.33 -12.78
N GLU A 75 6.03 -3.51 -12.57
CA GLU A 75 7.10 -2.68 -13.17
C GLU A 75 7.10 -2.68 -14.70
N HIS A 76 6.64 -3.74 -15.35
CA HIS A 76 6.52 -3.80 -16.82
C HIS A 76 5.55 -2.76 -17.38
N LEU A 77 4.59 -2.30 -16.59
CA LEU A 77 3.70 -1.18 -16.90
C LEU A 77 4.05 0.06 -16.07
N ASN A 78 5.33 0.24 -15.74
CA ASN A 78 5.88 1.40 -15.02
C ASN A 78 5.14 1.74 -13.73
N ARG A 79 4.54 0.74 -13.04
CA ARG A 79 3.74 0.93 -11.84
C ARG A 79 2.52 1.84 -12.02
N ALA A 80 1.99 1.97 -13.25
CA ALA A 80 0.69 2.60 -13.49
C ALA A 80 -0.42 1.96 -12.63
N LEU A 81 -1.53 2.64 -12.47
CA LEU A 81 -2.59 2.19 -11.55
C LEU A 81 -3.94 2.16 -12.24
N VAL A 82 -4.72 1.12 -11.93
CA VAL A 82 -6.13 1.04 -12.31
C VAL A 82 -6.96 1.76 -11.25
N VAL A 83 -7.78 2.70 -11.69
CA VAL A 83 -8.73 3.46 -10.85
C VAL A 83 -10.08 3.55 -11.54
N GLU A 84 -11.12 3.97 -10.81
CA GLU A 84 -12.37 4.40 -11.46
C GLU A 84 -12.17 5.78 -12.10
N GLU A 85 -12.80 6.05 -13.23
CA GLU A 85 -12.78 7.32 -13.98
C GLU A 85 -13.11 8.51 -13.07
N GLU A 86 -14.12 8.39 -12.21
CA GLU A 86 -14.47 9.39 -11.20
C GLU A 86 -13.26 9.79 -10.32
N THR A 87 -12.39 8.84 -10.01
CA THR A 87 -11.17 9.10 -9.22
C THR A 87 -10.16 9.88 -10.05
N ALA A 88 -9.98 9.50 -11.32
CA ALA A 88 -9.06 10.19 -12.23
C ALA A 88 -9.50 11.64 -12.45
N GLU A 89 -10.76 11.88 -12.74
CA GLU A 89 -11.33 13.22 -12.88
C GLU A 89 -11.19 14.05 -11.61
N LYS A 90 -11.60 13.49 -10.47
CA LYS A 90 -11.56 14.18 -9.18
C LYS A 90 -10.17 14.69 -8.78
N TYR A 91 -9.14 13.93 -9.11
CA TYR A 91 -7.76 14.25 -8.73
C TYR A 91 -6.93 14.81 -9.88
N GLY A 92 -7.52 14.97 -11.08
CA GLY A 92 -6.81 15.45 -12.28
C GLY A 92 -5.62 14.54 -12.65
N LEU A 93 -5.85 13.20 -12.61
CA LEU A 93 -4.79 12.23 -12.85
C LEU A 93 -4.53 12.10 -14.36
N THR A 94 -3.27 11.88 -14.72
CA THR A 94 -2.88 11.65 -16.11
C THR A 94 -3.20 10.22 -16.51
N GLU A 95 -4.12 10.04 -17.45
CA GLU A 95 -4.44 8.73 -18.02
C GLU A 95 -3.34 8.27 -19.00
N VAL A 96 -3.17 6.94 -19.07
CA VAL A 96 -2.27 6.26 -19.99
C VAL A 96 -3.02 5.13 -20.70
N THR A 97 -2.64 4.84 -21.94
CA THR A 97 -3.36 3.90 -22.83
C THR A 97 -2.91 2.44 -22.69
N VAL A 98 -2.34 2.06 -21.54
CA VAL A 98 -1.88 0.69 -21.28
C VAL A 98 -2.97 -0.10 -20.53
N LEU A 99 -3.15 -1.37 -20.89
CA LEU A 99 -4.12 -2.26 -20.24
C LEU A 99 -3.39 -3.42 -19.55
N PRO A 100 -3.53 -3.59 -18.22
CA PRO A 100 -2.92 -4.70 -17.53
C PRO A 100 -3.60 -6.05 -17.88
N VAL A 101 -2.76 -7.06 -18.07
CA VAL A 101 -3.16 -8.46 -18.18
C VAL A 101 -2.44 -9.30 -17.10
N PRO A 102 -2.89 -10.53 -16.78
CA PRO A 102 -2.31 -11.28 -15.65
C PRO A 102 -0.79 -11.47 -15.68
N HIS A 103 -0.19 -11.55 -16.87
CA HIS A 103 1.25 -11.75 -17.05
C HIS A 103 2.02 -10.47 -17.43
N ALA A 104 1.29 -9.34 -17.63
CA ALA A 104 1.87 -8.02 -17.86
C ALA A 104 0.98 -6.95 -17.21
N GLY A 105 1.36 -6.49 -16.05
CA GLY A 105 0.56 -5.63 -15.17
C GLY A 105 0.15 -6.31 -13.86
N GLY A 106 0.07 -7.65 -13.87
CA GLY A 106 -0.24 -8.46 -12.70
C GLY A 106 -1.73 -8.80 -12.54
N ALA A 107 -2.01 -9.94 -11.89
CA ALA A 107 -3.37 -10.44 -11.73
C ALA A 107 -4.30 -9.48 -10.98
N ALA A 108 -3.79 -8.75 -9.98
CA ALA A 108 -4.61 -7.82 -9.20
C ALA A 108 -5.10 -6.64 -10.06
N ALA A 109 -4.20 -5.97 -10.79
CA ALA A 109 -4.56 -4.87 -11.68
C ALA A 109 -5.44 -5.32 -12.85
N ALA A 110 -5.12 -6.47 -13.47
CA ALA A 110 -5.95 -7.06 -14.52
C ALA A 110 -7.38 -7.43 -14.03
N THR A 111 -7.49 -7.87 -12.78
CA THR A 111 -8.79 -8.18 -12.17
C THR A 111 -9.56 -6.90 -11.85
N ALA A 112 -8.89 -5.87 -11.32
CA ALA A 112 -9.51 -4.57 -11.04
C ALA A 112 -10.05 -3.92 -12.32
N LEU A 113 -9.28 -3.96 -13.42
CA LEU A 113 -9.72 -3.46 -14.74
C LEU A 113 -11.04 -4.09 -15.21
N ARG A 114 -11.33 -5.33 -14.83
CA ARG A 114 -12.57 -6.03 -15.20
C ARG A 114 -13.69 -5.88 -14.18
N ARG A 115 -13.39 -5.46 -12.96
CA ARG A 115 -14.36 -5.34 -11.86
C ARG A 115 -14.89 -3.94 -11.66
N PHE A 116 -14.06 -2.94 -11.91
CA PHE A 116 -14.45 -1.54 -11.83
C PHE A 116 -15.50 -1.24 -12.91
N LYS A 117 -16.36 -0.27 -12.64
CA LYS A 117 -17.47 0.11 -13.53
C LYS A 117 -16.97 0.88 -14.74
N HIS A 118 -16.13 1.86 -14.51
CA HIS A 118 -15.52 2.72 -15.50
C HIS A 118 -14.01 2.79 -15.25
N PRO A 119 -13.29 1.67 -15.50
CA PRO A 119 -11.87 1.60 -15.19
C PRO A 119 -11.05 2.42 -16.19
N VAL A 120 -10.14 3.21 -15.66
CA VAL A 120 -9.07 3.86 -16.42
C VAL A 120 -7.72 3.51 -15.81
N VAL A 121 -6.65 3.65 -16.60
CA VAL A 121 -5.28 3.46 -16.11
C VAL A 121 -4.60 4.81 -16.04
N VAL A 122 -4.00 5.12 -14.90
CA VAL A 122 -3.33 6.41 -14.66
C VAL A 122 -1.85 6.21 -14.37
N GLU A 123 -1.05 7.20 -14.74
CA GLU A 123 0.41 7.15 -14.58
C GLU A 123 0.84 7.11 -13.11
N SER A 124 0.24 7.94 -12.27
CA SER A 124 0.63 8.12 -10.88
C SER A 124 -0.52 8.66 -10.03
N ILE A 125 -0.42 8.49 -8.71
CA ILE A 125 -1.39 9.00 -7.72
C ILE A 125 -0.67 9.55 -6.49
N GLN A 126 -1.45 10.20 -5.62
CA GLN A 126 -1.05 10.62 -4.27
C GLN A 126 -2.03 10.03 -3.24
N ALA A 127 -1.90 8.73 -2.96
CA ALA A 127 -2.81 8.00 -2.09
C ALA A 127 -2.71 8.43 -0.61
N HIS A 128 -3.79 8.27 0.15
CA HIS A 128 -3.92 8.65 1.56
C HIS A 128 -3.59 7.51 2.51
N ALA A 129 -3.71 6.27 2.04
CA ALA A 129 -3.27 5.06 2.71
C ALA A 129 -2.93 3.98 1.67
N GLY A 130 -2.26 2.92 2.10
CA GLY A 130 -1.92 1.83 1.20
C GLY A 130 -1.74 0.50 1.91
N ILE A 131 -1.99 -0.55 1.14
CA ILE A 131 -1.78 -1.96 1.48
C ILE A 131 -0.83 -2.55 0.46
N ASP A 132 0.26 -3.14 0.91
CA ASP A 132 1.21 -3.89 0.10
C ASP A 132 1.20 -5.34 0.54
N ILE A 133 0.85 -6.23 -0.38
CA ILE A 133 0.79 -7.68 -0.18
C ILE A 133 1.88 -8.33 -1.03
N GLY A 134 2.99 -8.71 -0.38
CA GLY A 134 4.11 -9.37 -1.05
C GLY A 134 5.20 -8.42 -1.55
N ASP A 135 5.45 -7.36 -0.78
CA ASP A 135 6.60 -6.45 -0.93
C ASP A 135 6.74 -5.85 -2.35
N THR A 136 5.60 -5.46 -2.94
CA THR A 136 5.53 -4.89 -4.30
C THR A 136 6.00 -3.44 -4.38
N LEU A 137 6.20 -2.80 -3.22
CA LEU A 137 6.63 -1.41 -3.05
C LEU A 137 5.59 -0.39 -3.55
N ILE A 138 4.79 0.12 -2.63
CA ILE A 138 3.74 1.14 -2.91
C ILE A 138 4.16 2.57 -2.52
N GLY A 139 5.37 2.74 -1.97
CA GLY A 139 5.80 4.01 -1.40
C GLY A 139 5.73 5.19 -2.36
N MET A 140 6.00 4.98 -3.66
CA MET A 140 5.92 6.01 -4.71
C MET A 140 4.50 6.54 -4.93
N HIS A 141 3.48 5.80 -4.51
CA HIS A 141 2.07 6.17 -4.67
C HIS A 141 1.49 6.88 -3.45
N LEU A 142 2.22 6.93 -2.34
CA LEU A 142 1.75 7.55 -1.11
C LEU A 142 2.15 9.03 -1.05
N ARG A 143 1.21 9.87 -0.66
CA ARG A 143 1.54 11.28 -0.38
C ARG A 143 2.43 11.39 0.86
N PRO A 144 3.36 12.35 0.92
CA PRO A 144 4.11 12.60 2.14
C PRO A 144 3.17 13.11 3.25
N VAL A 145 3.35 12.65 4.46
CA VAL A 145 4.33 11.73 5.01
C VAL A 145 3.69 10.38 5.24
N ALA A 146 4.22 9.31 4.63
CA ALA A 146 3.79 7.96 4.91
C ALA A 146 4.24 7.51 6.31
N VAL A 147 3.34 6.84 7.03
CA VAL A 147 3.57 6.33 8.38
C VAL A 147 3.12 4.87 8.42
N PRO A 148 3.97 3.94 8.88
CA PRO A 148 3.60 2.53 8.92
C PRO A 148 2.44 2.28 9.88
N VAL A 149 1.54 1.37 9.48
CA VAL A 149 0.45 0.86 10.31
C VAL A 149 0.72 -0.61 10.60
N ARG A 150 0.54 -1.01 11.86
CA ARG A 150 0.68 -2.39 12.32
C ARG A 150 -0.70 -2.96 12.65
N SER A 151 -0.91 -4.23 12.33
CA SER A 151 -2.11 -4.99 12.70
C SER A 151 -1.73 -6.37 13.24
N GLU A 152 -2.70 -7.11 13.75
CA GLU A 152 -2.50 -8.51 14.12
C GLU A 152 -2.24 -9.39 12.90
N ILE A 153 -2.88 -9.07 11.77
CA ILE A 153 -2.60 -9.73 10.50
C ILE A 153 -1.24 -9.27 9.98
N LYS A 154 -0.29 -10.20 9.88
CA LYS A 154 1.08 -9.94 9.39
C LYS A 154 1.31 -10.44 7.97
N ARG A 155 0.45 -11.33 7.50
CA ARG A 155 0.52 -11.97 6.19
C ARG A 155 -0.86 -12.14 5.57
N ILE A 156 -0.88 -12.16 4.25
CA ILE A 156 -2.03 -12.60 3.46
C ILE A 156 -1.61 -13.87 2.73
N GLY A 157 -2.16 -15.02 3.11
CA GLY A 157 -1.58 -16.30 2.71
C GLY A 157 -0.13 -16.40 3.18
N GLN A 158 0.82 -16.58 2.26
CA GLN A 158 2.25 -16.61 2.56
C GLN A 158 2.94 -15.23 2.40
N ALA A 159 2.29 -14.28 1.72
CA ALA A 159 2.85 -12.96 1.42
C ALA A 159 2.97 -12.07 2.67
N ASN A 160 4.06 -11.34 2.80
CA ASN A 160 4.17 -10.26 3.78
C ASN A 160 3.09 -9.20 3.56
N LEU A 161 2.61 -8.64 4.68
CA LEU A 161 1.67 -7.53 4.66
C LEU A 161 2.34 -6.27 5.22
N VAL A 162 2.42 -5.24 4.41
CA VAL A 162 2.84 -3.90 4.82
C VAL A 162 1.69 -2.93 4.61
N MET A 163 1.41 -2.11 5.62
CA MET A 163 0.37 -1.10 5.54
C MET A 163 0.89 0.26 5.95
N ALA A 164 0.38 1.30 5.30
CA ALA A 164 0.73 2.67 5.60
C ALA A 164 -0.52 3.58 5.57
N ARG A 165 -0.51 4.57 6.43
CA ARG A 165 -1.37 5.75 6.34
C ARG A 165 -0.51 6.98 6.06
N THR A 166 -1.13 8.07 5.68
CA THR A 166 -0.41 9.33 5.52
C THR A 166 -0.88 10.37 6.54
N ARG A 167 -0.03 11.35 6.81
CA ARG A 167 -0.35 12.52 7.61
C ARG A 167 0.27 13.78 7.01
N PRO A 168 -0.24 14.97 7.32
CA PRO A 168 0.42 16.21 6.94
C PRO A 168 1.86 16.29 7.45
N LYS A 169 2.72 17.01 6.74
CA LYS A 169 4.08 17.32 7.17
C LYS A 169 4.04 18.13 8.47
N LEU A 170 4.92 17.79 9.39
CA LEU A 170 5.18 18.59 10.61
C LEU A 170 6.37 19.51 10.31
N ILE A 171 6.09 20.75 9.92
CA ILE A 171 7.09 21.75 9.61
C ILE A 171 7.27 22.62 10.86
N GLY A 172 8.53 22.78 11.34
CA GLY A 172 8.83 23.54 12.54
C GLY A 172 8.37 22.89 13.86
N GLY A 173 8.24 21.58 13.91
CA GLY A 173 7.87 20.86 15.14
C GLY A 173 8.97 20.88 16.21
N LYS A 174 8.60 20.61 17.48
CA LYS A 174 9.50 20.60 18.66
C LYS A 174 10.74 19.71 18.52
N ARG A 175 10.75 18.77 17.60
CA ARG A 175 11.89 17.86 17.34
C ARG A 175 12.77 18.33 16.19
N ALA A 176 12.37 19.37 15.46
CA ALA A 176 13.18 19.94 14.40
C ALA A 176 14.34 20.72 14.99
N VAL A 177 15.51 20.61 14.37
CA VAL A 177 16.73 21.32 14.69
C VAL A 177 17.16 22.07 13.45
N TYR A 178 17.54 23.32 13.59
CA TYR A 178 17.84 24.21 12.47
C TYR A 178 19.27 24.77 12.50
N ALA A 179 20.02 24.54 13.58
CA ALA A 179 21.37 25.02 13.76
C ALA A 179 22.30 23.87 14.21
N TRP A 180 23.57 23.92 13.78
CA TRP A 180 24.54 22.86 14.05
C TRP A 180 24.91 22.75 15.55
N ASP A 181 24.97 23.85 16.27
CA ASP A 181 25.20 23.88 17.72
C ASP A 181 24.12 23.11 18.48
N GLU A 182 22.84 23.23 18.06
CA GLU A 182 21.76 22.42 18.63
C GLU A 182 21.91 20.92 18.29
N VAL A 183 22.46 20.57 17.11
CA VAL A 183 22.75 19.18 16.76
C VAL A 183 23.79 18.61 17.72
N GLU A 184 24.92 19.27 17.88
CA GLU A 184 26.00 18.85 18.79
C GLU A 184 25.51 18.71 20.24
N GLU A 185 24.72 19.68 20.73
CA GLU A 185 24.15 19.63 22.07
C GLU A 185 23.25 18.39 22.26
N ARG A 186 22.45 18.02 21.25
CA ARG A 186 21.55 16.86 21.34
C ARG A 186 22.27 15.53 21.16
N PHE A 187 23.33 15.48 20.34
CA PHE A 187 24.17 14.29 20.22
C PHE A 187 24.96 14.03 21.52
N GLY A 188 25.51 15.05 22.15
CA GLY A 188 26.22 14.93 23.42
C GLY A 188 25.33 14.48 24.59
N LYS A 189 24.01 14.64 24.49
CA LYS A 189 23.01 14.20 25.48
C LYS A 189 22.43 12.80 25.22
N SER A 190 22.66 12.20 24.05
CA SER A 190 22.32 10.80 23.81
C SER A 190 23.36 9.92 24.47
N ALA A 191 22.94 9.04 25.41
CA ALA A 191 23.83 8.06 25.99
C ALA A 191 24.49 7.23 24.86
N PRO A 192 25.79 6.94 24.93
CA PRO A 192 26.44 6.07 23.96
C PRO A 192 25.71 4.71 23.93
N PRO A 193 25.68 4.03 22.78
CA PRO A 193 25.14 2.67 22.72
C PRO A 193 25.83 1.85 23.79
N ALA A 194 25.04 1.06 24.54
CA ALA A 194 25.61 0.18 25.59
C ALA A 194 26.74 -0.63 24.95
N GLU A 195 27.96 -0.50 25.50
CA GLU A 195 29.08 -1.32 25.09
C GLU A 195 28.65 -2.80 25.22
N GLU A 196 28.68 -3.53 24.12
CA GLU A 196 28.54 -4.98 24.17
C GLU A 196 29.61 -5.51 25.10
N SER A 197 29.22 -6.01 26.24
CA SER A 197 30.13 -6.68 27.16
C SER A 197 30.81 -7.80 26.40
N PRO A 198 32.17 -7.85 26.35
CA PRO A 198 32.87 -8.93 25.66
C PRO A 198 32.43 -10.25 26.30
N GLY A 199 31.80 -11.11 25.49
CA GLY A 199 31.35 -12.42 25.91
C GLY A 199 32.50 -13.16 26.59
N LYS A 200 32.25 -13.55 27.84
CA LYS A 200 33.13 -14.51 28.52
C LYS A 200 33.14 -15.82 27.73
N CYS A 201 34.33 -16.21 27.31
CA CYS A 201 34.59 -17.55 26.77
C CYS A 201 34.14 -18.65 27.71
#